data_cec988cd8b2c6bf8541232c8536b0f96
#
_entry.id   cec988cd8b2c6bf8541232c8536b0f96
#
_cell.length_a   1.000
_cell.length_b   1.000
_cell.length_c   1.000
_cell.angle_alpha   90.00
_cell.angle_beta   90.00
_cell.angle_gamma   90.00
#
_symmetry.space_group_name_H-M   'P 1'
#
loop_
_entity.id
_entity.type
_entity.pdbx_description
1 polymer ?
#
loop_
_entity_poly.entity_id
_entity_poly.type
_entity_poly.pdbx_seq_one_letter_code
_entity_poly.pdbx_strand_id
1 'polypeptide(L)'
;MERQVIVAKSAGFCFGVERAVERVYEQIKAVNEGKAQGPIYTYGPIIHNEEVVRDLEEKGVRVLDTEEDLKNLPEGQGTVVIRSHGVSRYIYDILNSRKVNVVDATCPFVKKIHKIVDEHSGAGEAVVIIGSPIHPEVEGIRGWGNGDTVVIENEADAKEYNLPEGKKLCIVSQTTFNYNKFQELVEIFEKKRYDKVVLNTICSATEERQMEARQIACEADTMIVIGGRHSSNTQKLYEICRKECENTYYIQTLVDLDTKPFQCIGCVGITAGASTPNNIIEEVQKHVRIKF
;
A
#
# COMPACT_ATOMS: atom_id res chain seq x y z
N MET A 1 -29.49 14.99 -20.61
CA MET A 1 -28.34 14.03 -20.71
C MET A 1 -28.66 12.84 -19.84
N GLU A 2 -28.44 11.65 -20.36
CA GLU A 2 -28.66 10.42 -19.59
C GLU A 2 -27.60 10.36 -18.49
N ARG A 3 -28.03 10.12 -17.25
CA ARG A 3 -27.12 10.07 -16.10
C ARG A 3 -26.37 8.74 -16.11
N GLN A 4 -25.05 8.81 -16.10
CA GLN A 4 -24.21 7.63 -16.18
C GLN A 4 -23.37 7.47 -14.92
N VAL A 5 -23.25 6.22 -14.43
CA VAL A 5 -22.36 5.86 -13.32
C VAL A 5 -21.33 4.84 -13.84
N ILE A 6 -20.08 5.25 -13.89
CA ILE A 6 -18.95 4.42 -14.32
C ILE A 6 -18.17 3.98 -13.08
N VAL A 7 -18.05 2.68 -12.85
CA VAL A 7 -17.23 2.12 -11.78
C VAL A 7 -15.98 1.51 -12.39
N ALA A 8 -14.82 1.88 -11.86
CA ALA A 8 -13.55 1.31 -12.31
C ALA A 8 -13.54 -0.21 -12.07
N LYS A 9 -13.14 -0.98 -13.07
CA LYS A 9 -13.05 -2.45 -12.98
C LYS A 9 -11.97 -2.89 -12.00
N SER A 10 -10.90 -2.10 -11.87
CA SER A 10 -9.80 -2.33 -10.94
C SER A 10 -10.13 -1.89 -9.51
N ALA A 11 -11.30 -1.28 -9.24
CA ALA A 11 -11.67 -0.86 -7.88
C ALA A 11 -11.76 -2.04 -6.91
N GLY A 12 -11.27 -1.86 -5.68
CA GLY A 12 -11.35 -2.88 -4.64
C GLY A 12 -10.04 -3.62 -4.37
N PHE A 13 -10.12 -4.71 -3.62
CA PHE A 13 -8.94 -5.45 -3.18
C PHE A 13 -8.05 -5.87 -4.36
N CYS A 14 -6.74 -5.62 -4.23
CA CYS A 14 -5.76 -6.27 -5.08
C CYS A 14 -5.40 -7.64 -4.51
N PHE A 15 -4.79 -8.50 -5.34
CA PHE A 15 -4.34 -9.82 -4.94
C PHE A 15 -3.53 -9.83 -3.64
N GLY A 16 -2.59 -8.89 -3.44
CA GLY A 16 -1.74 -8.84 -2.25
C GLY A 16 -2.51 -8.50 -0.98
N VAL A 17 -3.50 -7.61 -1.08
CA VAL A 17 -4.38 -7.21 0.02
C VAL A 17 -5.35 -8.33 0.37
N GLU A 18 -6.06 -8.90 -0.62
CA GLU A 18 -6.99 -10.01 -0.42
C GLU A 18 -6.31 -11.17 0.28
N ARG A 19 -5.16 -11.61 -0.24
CA ARG A 19 -4.36 -12.67 0.37
C ARG A 19 -3.97 -12.35 1.83
N ALA A 20 -3.60 -11.10 2.12
CA ALA A 20 -3.18 -10.74 3.49
C ALA A 20 -4.35 -10.82 4.48
N VAL A 21 -5.51 -10.34 4.07
CA VAL A 21 -6.75 -10.40 4.87
C VAL A 21 -7.19 -11.85 5.05
N GLU A 22 -7.21 -12.66 4.00
CA GLU A 22 -7.52 -14.09 4.06
C GLU A 22 -6.62 -14.84 5.05
N ARG A 23 -5.31 -14.55 5.07
CA ARG A 23 -4.37 -15.16 6.03
C ARG A 23 -4.76 -14.91 7.49
N VAL A 24 -5.28 -13.73 7.81
CA VAL A 24 -5.76 -13.46 9.18
C VAL A 24 -7.03 -14.25 9.47
N TYR A 25 -8.00 -14.29 8.54
CA TYR A 25 -9.21 -15.09 8.72
C TYR A 25 -8.93 -16.60 8.84
N GLU A 26 -7.95 -17.13 8.10
CA GLU A 26 -7.49 -18.52 8.26
C GLU A 26 -7.01 -18.78 9.69
N GLN A 27 -6.25 -17.84 10.29
CA GLN A 27 -5.79 -17.98 11.68
C GLN A 27 -6.96 -17.90 12.67
N ILE A 28 -7.89 -16.97 12.49
CA ILE A 28 -9.10 -16.86 13.31
C ILE A 28 -9.88 -18.18 13.29
N LYS A 29 -10.10 -18.74 12.09
CA LYS A 29 -10.78 -20.02 11.92
C LYS A 29 -10.02 -21.16 12.61
N ALA A 30 -8.70 -21.23 12.44
CA ALA A 30 -7.88 -22.28 13.06
C ALA A 30 -7.94 -22.23 14.59
N VAL A 31 -7.92 -21.05 15.19
CA VAL A 31 -8.07 -20.87 16.65
C VAL A 31 -9.48 -21.28 17.10
N ASN A 32 -10.52 -20.87 16.41
CA ASN A 32 -11.91 -21.22 16.74
C ASN A 32 -12.19 -22.73 16.63
N GLU A 33 -11.50 -23.40 15.72
CA GLU A 33 -11.57 -24.88 15.55
C GLU A 33 -10.64 -25.65 16.50
N GLY A 34 -9.88 -24.96 17.37
CA GLY A 34 -8.92 -25.58 18.28
C GLY A 34 -7.67 -26.17 17.60
N LYS A 35 -7.42 -25.80 16.33
CA LYS A 35 -6.28 -26.27 15.53
C LYS A 35 -5.03 -25.40 15.71
N ALA A 36 -5.17 -24.20 16.24
CA ALA A 36 -4.09 -23.28 16.55
C ALA A 36 -4.31 -22.63 17.91
N GLN A 37 -3.22 -22.16 18.52
CA GLN A 37 -3.29 -21.44 19.79
C GLN A 37 -3.36 -19.93 19.54
N GLY A 38 -4.32 -19.27 20.19
CA GLY A 38 -4.33 -17.82 20.30
C GLY A 38 -3.38 -17.33 21.39
N PRO A 39 -3.25 -15.99 21.51
CA PRO A 39 -3.90 -14.95 20.74
C PRO A 39 -3.33 -14.73 19.32
N ILE A 40 -4.08 -14.04 18.47
CA ILE A 40 -3.65 -13.65 17.14
C ILE A 40 -3.28 -12.16 17.16
N TYR A 41 -2.15 -11.84 16.59
CA TYR A 41 -1.64 -10.47 16.47
C TYR A 41 -1.34 -10.14 15.01
N THR A 42 -1.44 -8.86 14.65
CA THR A 42 -0.81 -8.31 13.45
C THR A 42 0.26 -7.29 13.85
N TYR A 43 1.37 -7.23 13.14
CA TYR A 43 2.35 -6.17 13.35
C TYR A 43 2.04 -4.99 12.43
N GLY A 44 1.51 -3.93 13.03
CA GLY A 44 0.79 -2.86 12.36
C GLY A 44 -0.55 -3.33 11.76
N PRO A 45 -1.38 -2.42 11.24
CA PRO A 45 -2.62 -2.77 10.56
C PRO A 45 -2.33 -3.68 9.36
N ILE A 46 -3.09 -4.76 9.20
CA ILE A 46 -2.87 -5.76 8.13
C ILE A 46 -2.90 -5.12 6.74
N ILE A 47 -3.76 -4.12 6.58
CA ILE A 47 -3.91 -3.24 5.41
C ILE A 47 -4.32 -1.83 5.88
N HIS A 48 -4.16 -0.81 5.03
CA HIS A 48 -4.61 0.55 5.35
C HIS A 48 -6.12 0.73 5.05
N ASN A 49 -6.96 0.07 5.87
CA ASN A 49 -8.41 0.25 5.88
C ASN A 49 -8.94 0.01 7.29
N GLU A 50 -9.48 1.06 7.91
CA GLU A 50 -9.90 1.06 9.30
C GLU A 50 -11.11 0.15 9.56
N GLU A 51 -12.02 0.03 8.57
CA GLU A 51 -13.18 -0.86 8.67
C GLU A 51 -12.77 -2.33 8.76
N VAL A 52 -11.77 -2.72 7.94
CA VAL A 52 -11.23 -4.09 7.98
C VAL A 52 -10.48 -4.34 9.28
N VAL A 53 -9.68 -3.39 9.74
CA VAL A 53 -8.94 -3.53 11.01
C VAL A 53 -9.91 -3.69 12.17
N ARG A 54 -10.95 -2.86 12.24
CA ARG A 54 -12.00 -2.95 13.27
C ARG A 54 -12.72 -4.30 13.27
N ASP A 55 -13.10 -4.79 12.08
CA ASP A 55 -13.75 -6.11 11.96
C ASP A 55 -12.85 -7.24 12.49
N LEU A 56 -11.54 -7.17 12.24
CA LEU A 56 -10.59 -8.15 12.76
C LEU A 56 -10.40 -8.04 14.28
N GLU A 57 -10.38 -6.81 14.83
CA GLU A 57 -10.29 -6.57 16.26
C GLU A 57 -11.54 -7.08 16.99
N GLU A 58 -12.74 -6.89 16.44
CA GLU A 58 -13.99 -7.46 16.95
C GLU A 58 -13.96 -9.01 17.00
N LYS A 59 -13.17 -9.63 16.13
CA LYS A 59 -12.92 -11.08 16.09
C LYS A 59 -11.75 -11.54 16.97
N GLY A 60 -11.19 -10.63 17.77
CA GLY A 60 -10.16 -10.95 18.77
C GLY A 60 -8.71 -10.86 18.27
N VAL A 61 -8.48 -10.34 17.07
CA VAL A 61 -7.14 -10.00 16.59
C VAL A 61 -6.66 -8.71 17.27
N ARG A 62 -5.38 -8.63 17.62
CA ARG A 62 -4.78 -7.46 18.25
C ARG A 62 -3.70 -6.87 17.36
N VAL A 63 -3.72 -5.55 17.18
CA VAL A 63 -2.66 -4.84 16.45
C VAL A 63 -1.52 -4.53 17.42
N LEU A 64 -0.29 -4.83 17.02
CA LEU A 64 0.95 -4.47 17.70
C LEU A 64 1.60 -3.36 16.87
N ASP A 65 1.81 -2.20 17.45
CA ASP A 65 2.26 -1.01 16.71
C ASP A 65 3.76 -0.77 16.81
N THR A 66 4.40 -1.29 17.84
CA THR A 66 5.80 -1.01 18.15
C THR A 66 6.67 -2.26 18.25
N GLU A 67 7.98 -2.08 18.09
CA GLU A 67 8.95 -3.15 18.35
C GLU A 67 8.92 -3.63 19.80
N GLU A 68 8.61 -2.72 20.72
CA GLU A 68 8.51 -3.05 22.15
C GLU A 68 7.34 -4.00 22.41
N ASP A 69 6.21 -3.82 21.71
CA ASP A 69 5.09 -4.76 21.78
C ASP A 69 5.52 -6.17 21.36
N LEU A 70 6.32 -6.28 20.29
CA LEU A 70 6.86 -7.57 19.85
C LEU A 70 7.81 -8.19 20.87
N LYS A 71 8.70 -7.39 21.47
CA LYS A 71 9.66 -7.85 22.49
C LYS A 71 8.97 -8.31 23.77
N ASN A 72 7.80 -7.75 24.08
CA ASN A 72 7.00 -8.09 25.25
C ASN A 72 6.04 -9.26 25.05
N LEU A 73 5.96 -9.84 23.84
CA LEU A 73 5.14 -11.03 23.60
C LEU A 73 5.59 -12.21 24.48
N PRO A 74 4.66 -12.99 25.04
CA PRO A 74 4.98 -14.23 25.71
C PRO A 74 5.73 -15.19 24.79
N GLU A 75 6.84 -15.77 25.28
CA GLU A 75 7.67 -16.67 24.49
C GLU A 75 6.87 -17.94 24.10
N GLY A 76 6.93 -18.30 22.82
CA GLY A 76 6.28 -19.49 22.28
C GLY A 76 4.76 -19.47 22.26
N GLN A 77 4.11 -18.31 22.48
CA GLN A 77 2.66 -18.22 22.54
C GLN A 77 2.09 -17.28 21.49
N GLY A 78 0.99 -17.67 20.87
CA GLY A 78 0.26 -16.87 19.88
C GLY A 78 0.85 -16.92 18.47
N THR A 79 0.14 -16.25 17.58
CA THR A 79 0.49 -16.14 16.17
C THR A 79 0.61 -14.66 15.80
N VAL A 80 1.72 -14.26 15.18
CA VAL A 80 1.90 -12.92 14.63
C VAL A 80 1.79 -12.99 13.10
N VAL A 81 0.82 -12.27 12.55
CA VAL A 81 0.66 -12.13 11.09
C VAL A 81 1.38 -10.87 10.64
N ILE A 82 2.38 -11.02 9.77
CA ILE A 82 3.08 -9.90 9.15
C ILE A 82 2.18 -9.28 8.08
N ARG A 83 1.98 -7.96 8.14
CA ARG A 83 1.13 -7.19 7.22
C ARG A 83 1.56 -7.29 5.74
N SER A 84 0.64 -6.92 4.83
CA SER A 84 0.88 -6.95 3.37
C SER A 84 2.09 -6.12 2.91
N HIS A 85 2.44 -5.06 3.63
CA HIS A 85 3.56 -4.16 3.36
C HIS A 85 4.94 -4.75 3.68
N GLY A 86 4.98 -5.90 4.35
CA GLY A 86 6.21 -6.50 4.84
C GLY A 86 6.84 -5.72 6.00
N VAL A 87 7.97 -6.21 6.45
CA VAL A 87 8.75 -5.64 7.56
C VAL A 87 10.23 -5.79 7.30
N SER A 88 11.07 -5.08 8.07
CA SER A 88 12.53 -5.21 8.02
C SER A 88 13.00 -6.59 8.47
N ARG A 89 14.23 -6.95 8.09
CA ARG A 89 14.90 -8.19 8.57
C ARG A 89 14.93 -8.24 10.11
N TYR A 90 15.20 -7.13 10.75
CA TYR A 90 15.26 -7.03 12.21
C TYR A 90 13.95 -7.44 12.91
N ILE A 91 12.81 -7.16 12.32
CA ILE A 91 11.51 -7.61 12.87
C ILE A 91 11.40 -9.13 12.84
N TYR A 92 11.88 -9.80 11.78
CA TYR A 92 11.92 -11.26 11.76
C TYR A 92 12.84 -11.81 12.85
N ASP A 93 13.97 -11.15 13.14
CA ASP A 93 14.90 -11.58 14.21
C ASP A 93 14.23 -11.47 15.59
N ILE A 94 13.48 -10.38 15.85
CA ILE A 94 12.69 -10.25 17.08
C ILE A 94 11.67 -11.40 17.17
N LEU A 95 10.85 -11.61 16.15
CA LEU A 95 9.82 -12.66 16.15
C LEU A 95 10.40 -14.05 16.35
N ASN A 96 11.52 -14.35 15.70
CA ASN A 96 12.23 -15.62 15.87
C ASN A 96 12.75 -15.78 17.31
N SER A 97 13.30 -14.71 17.92
CA SER A 97 13.78 -14.76 19.30
C SER A 97 12.65 -15.03 20.30
N ARG A 98 11.43 -14.59 20.00
CA ARG A 98 10.24 -14.83 20.84
C ARG A 98 9.61 -16.20 20.58
N LYS A 99 10.06 -16.95 19.57
CA LYS A 99 9.54 -18.30 19.22
C LYS A 99 8.02 -18.34 19.00
N VAL A 100 7.41 -17.21 18.64
CA VAL A 100 5.99 -17.13 18.29
C VAL A 100 5.74 -17.77 16.92
N ASN A 101 4.53 -18.23 16.66
CA ASN A 101 4.16 -18.65 15.30
C ASN A 101 4.08 -17.42 14.39
N VAL A 102 4.78 -17.45 13.26
CA VAL A 102 4.81 -16.33 12.30
C VAL A 102 4.09 -16.72 11.02
N VAL A 103 3.07 -15.97 10.67
CA VAL A 103 2.36 -16.06 9.40
C VAL A 103 2.73 -14.85 8.54
N ASP A 104 3.56 -15.08 7.54
CA ASP A 104 4.02 -14.00 6.67
C ASP A 104 3.01 -13.73 5.54
N ALA A 105 2.21 -12.67 5.71
CA ALA A 105 1.25 -12.21 4.71
C ALA A 105 1.82 -11.12 3.79
N THR A 106 3.12 -10.84 3.83
CA THR A 106 3.78 -9.89 2.93
C THR A 106 3.44 -10.17 1.47
N CYS A 107 3.02 -9.14 0.74
CA CYS A 107 2.72 -9.25 -0.68
C CYS A 107 3.94 -9.78 -1.46
N PRO A 108 3.77 -10.74 -2.38
CA PRO A 108 4.88 -11.27 -3.18
C PRO A 108 5.66 -10.20 -3.96
N PHE A 109 4.99 -9.14 -4.42
CA PHE A 109 5.65 -8.01 -5.07
C PHE A 109 6.58 -7.25 -4.12
N VAL A 110 6.16 -7.04 -2.87
CA VAL A 110 7.01 -6.43 -1.84
C VAL A 110 8.19 -7.34 -1.47
N LYS A 111 7.95 -8.65 -1.32
CA LYS A 111 9.04 -9.62 -1.09
C LYS A 111 10.09 -9.61 -2.20
N LYS A 112 9.65 -9.42 -3.45
CA LYS A 112 10.58 -9.28 -4.57
C LYS A 112 11.49 -8.06 -4.40
N ILE A 113 10.94 -6.93 -3.91
CA ILE A 113 11.73 -5.73 -3.65
C ILE A 113 12.72 -5.97 -2.51
N HIS A 114 12.28 -6.61 -1.41
CA HIS A 114 13.15 -7.00 -0.30
C HIS A 114 14.37 -7.77 -0.81
N LYS A 115 14.13 -8.79 -1.68
CA LYS A 115 15.20 -9.60 -2.26
C LYS A 115 16.14 -8.78 -3.14
N ILE A 116 15.62 -7.90 -4.00
CA ILE A 116 16.41 -7.02 -4.84
C ILE A 116 17.33 -6.13 -3.99
N VAL A 117 16.77 -5.48 -2.98
CA VAL A 117 17.51 -4.58 -2.09
C VAL A 117 18.60 -5.34 -1.32
N ASP A 118 18.29 -6.53 -0.82
CA ASP A 118 19.24 -7.40 -0.13
C ASP A 118 20.41 -7.83 -1.04
N GLU A 119 20.09 -8.26 -2.27
CA GLU A 119 21.09 -8.72 -3.23
C GLU A 119 22.04 -7.58 -3.67
N HIS A 120 21.49 -6.44 -4.09
CA HIS A 120 22.32 -5.30 -4.55
C HIS A 120 23.13 -4.67 -3.41
N SER A 121 22.48 -4.48 -2.26
CA SER A 121 23.15 -3.96 -1.06
C SER A 121 24.22 -4.92 -0.56
N GLY A 122 23.97 -6.24 -0.58
CA GLY A 122 24.94 -7.28 -0.23
C GLY A 122 26.14 -7.36 -1.21
N ALA A 123 25.92 -6.98 -2.46
CA ALA A 123 26.97 -6.85 -3.47
C ALA A 123 27.81 -5.55 -3.31
N GLY A 124 27.51 -4.71 -2.32
CA GLY A 124 28.19 -3.45 -2.07
C GLY A 124 27.72 -2.27 -2.92
N GLU A 125 26.65 -2.44 -3.67
CA GLU A 125 26.04 -1.36 -4.46
C GLU A 125 25.24 -0.41 -3.55
N ALA A 126 25.10 0.85 -3.96
CA ALA A 126 24.20 1.78 -3.34
C ALA A 126 22.76 1.51 -3.83
N VAL A 127 21.77 1.68 -2.95
CA VAL A 127 20.38 1.46 -3.29
C VAL A 127 19.58 2.73 -3.05
N VAL A 128 18.82 3.14 -4.06
CA VAL A 128 17.81 4.20 -3.96
C VAL A 128 16.44 3.58 -3.98
N ILE A 129 15.63 3.88 -2.97
CA ILE A 129 14.22 3.50 -2.88
C ILE A 129 13.39 4.76 -3.17
N ILE A 130 12.70 4.80 -4.32
CA ILE A 130 11.78 5.89 -4.63
C ILE A 130 10.45 5.63 -3.93
N GLY A 131 10.11 6.45 -2.93
CA GLY A 131 8.91 6.26 -2.11
C GLY A 131 8.84 7.23 -0.95
N SER A 132 7.77 7.15 -0.16
CA SER A 132 7.62 7.98 1.04
C SER A 132 8.38 7.36 2.23
N PRO A 133 9.32 8.09 2.88
CA PRO A 133 10.16 7.56 3.95
C PRO A 133 9.38 7.13 5.20
N ILE A 134 8.19 7.68 5.40
CA ILE A 134 7.32 7.36 6.54
C ILE A 134 6.34 6.22 6.26
N HIS A 135 6.35 5.67 5.03
CA HIS A 135 5.42 4.61 4.67
C HIS A 135 5.94 3.25 5.15
N PRO A 136 5.10 2.42 5.79
CA PRO A 136 5.52 1.13 6.34
C PRO A 136 6.18 0.16 5.35
N GLU A 137 5.77 0.20 4.07
CA GLU A 137 6.40 -0.60 3.02
C GLU A 137 7.84 -0.15 2.77
N VAL A 138 8.07 1.17 2.70
CA VAL A 138 9.41 1.74 2.44
C VAL A 138 10.35 1.51 3.62
N GLU A 139 9.83 1.66 4.85
CA GLU A 139 10.54 1.30 6.07
C GLU A 139 10.95 -0.17 6.06
N GLY A 140 10.01 -1.06 5.73
CA GLY A 140 10.28 -2.48 5.57
C GLY A 140 11.37 -2.76 4.54
N ILE A 141 11.24 -2.21 3.31
CA ILE A 141 12.20 -2.37 2.22
C ILE A 141 13.59 -1.87 2.64
N ARG A 142 13.68 -0.67 3.24
CA ARG A 142 14.94 -0.08 3.70
C ARG A 142 15.67 -0.99 4.69
N GLY A 143 14.93 -1.68 5.55
CA GLY A 143 15.49 -2.61 6.53
C GLY A 143 16.11 -3.90 5.95
N TRP A 144 16.08 -4.09 4.65
CA TRP A 144 16.79 -5.16 3.92
C TRP A 144 18.11 -4.67 3.31
N GLY A 145 18.34 -3.35 3.28
CA GLY A 145 19.56 -2.75 2.78
C GLY A 145 20.59 -2.46 3.89
N ASN A 146 21.70 -1.88 3.49
CA ASN A 146 22.79 -1.41 4.37
C ASN A 146 22.83 0.12 4.45
N GLY A 147 23.93 0.69 5.00
CA GLY A 147 24.11 2.14 5.20
C GLY A 147 24.06 3.00 3.94
N ASP A 148 24.26 2.41 2.74
CA ASP A 148 24.16 3.11 1.46
C ASP A 148 22.77 3.00 0.81
N THR A 149 21.79 2.55 1.56
CA THR A 149 20.38 2.50 1.15
C THR A 149 19.64 3.77 1.59
N VAL A 150 19.22 4.57 0.62
CA VAL A 150 18.53 5.84 0.85
C VAL A 150 17.15 5.86 0.25
N VAL A 151 16.28 6.69 0.81
CA VAL A 151 14.92 6.92 0.29
C VAL A 151 14.87 8.29 -0.38
N ILE A 152 14.29 8.34 -1.56
CA ILE A 152 14.08 9.55 -2.36
C ILE A 152 12.56 9.70 -2.59
N GLU A 153 12.00 10.81 -2.14
CA GLU A 153 10.55 11.04 -2.27
C GLU A 153 10.21 12.03 -3.40
N ASN A 154 11.10 12.96 -3.69
CA ASN A 154 10.85 14.08 -4.58
C ASN A 154 12.08 14.48 -5.41
N GLU A 155 11.88 15.46 -6.32
CA GLU A 155 12.94 15.94 -7.19
C GLU A 155 14.11 16.60 -6.45
N ALA A 156 13.87 17.29 -5.34
CA ALA A 156 14.92 17.94 -4.58
C ALA A 156 15.89 16.88 -4.02
N ASP A 157 15.34 15.84 -3.39
CA ASP A 157 16.10 14.69 -2.89
C ASP A 157 16.94 14.04 -4.01
N ALA A 158 16.31 13.82 -5.19
CA ALA A 158 16.99 13.21 -6.33
C ALA A 158 18.11 14.08 -6.90
N LYS A 159 17.94 15.41 -6.91
CA LYS A 159 18.95 16.37 -7.35
C LYS A 159 20.13 16.44 -6.37
N GLU A 160 19.87 16.40 -5.07
CA GLU A 160 20.88 16.47 -4.02
C GLU A 160 21.66 15.15 -3.84
N TYR A 161 21.05 14.01 -4.19
CA TYR A 161 21.69 12.71 -4.05
C TYR A 161 23.02 12.63 -4.83
N ASN A 162 24.06 12.16 -4.17
CA ASN A 162 25.35 11.87 -4.78
C ASN A 162 25.73 10.42 -4.53
N LEU A 163 26.01 9.69 -5.62
CA LEU A 163 26.46 8.31 -5.52
C LEU A 163 27.85 8.26 -4.87
N PRO A 164 28.06 7.43 -3.83
CA PRO A 164 29.40 7.21 -3.27
C PRO A 164 30.39 6.74 -4.33
N GLU A 165 31.65 7.22 -4.24
CA GLU A 165 32.68 6.94 -5.21
C GLU A 165 32.94 5.43 -5.36
N GLY A 166 33.07 4.99 -6.61
CA GLY A 166 33.37 3.59 -6.95
C GLY A 166 32.17 2.63 -6.82
N LYS A 167 30.96 3.13 -6.48
CA LYS A 167 29.77 2.29 -6.35
C LYS A 167 28.91 2.30 -7.61
N LYS A 168 28.19 1.20 -7.80
CA LYS A 168 27.05 1.12 -8.70
C LYS A 168 25.77 1.46 -7.96
N LEU A 169 24.73 1.83 -8.69
CA LEU A 169 23.45 2.25 -8.15
C LEU A 169 22.33 1.32 -8.60
N CYS A 170 21.58 0.77 -7.65
CA CYS A 170 20.30 0.12 -7.91
C CYS A 170 19.15 1.06 -7.50
N ILE A 171 18.18 1.28 -8.38
CA ILE A 171 17.01 2.09 -8.11
C ILE A 171 15.78 1.18 -8.13
N VAL A 172 15.00 1.19 -7.04
CA VAL A 172 13.70 0.52 -6.89
C VAL A 172 12.65 1.53 -6.47
N SER A 173 11.39 1.17 -6.47
CA SER A 173 10.29 2.03 -6.02
C SER A 173 9.35 1.32 -5.06
N GLN A 174 8.65 2.10 -4.23
CA GLN A 174 7.47 1.68 -3.50
C GLN A 174 6.40 1.18 -4.47
N THR A 175 5.73 0.05 -4.15
CA THR A 175 4.76 -0.59 -5.05
C THR A 175 3.57 0.30 -5.42
N THR A 176 3.23 1.27 -4.58
CA THR A 176 2.09 2.19 -4.77
C THR A 176 2.51 3.60 -5.19
N PHE A 177 3.77 3.79 -5.62
CA PHE A 177 4.25 5.12 -6.05
C PHE A 177 3.55 5.58 -7.33
N ASN A 178 3.49 6.89 -7.56
CA ASN A 178 2.93 7.45 -8.79
C ASN A 178 3.87 7.18 -9.96
N TYR A 179 3.37 6.52 -11.01
CA TYR A 179 4.17 6.10 -12.15
C TYR A 179 4.84 7.28 -12.88
N ASN A 180 4.11 8.37 -13.14
CA ASN A 180 4.68 9.53 -13.84
C ASN A 180 5.77 10.21 -13.00
N LYS A 181 5.54 10.39 -11.69
CA LYS A 181 6.56 10.92 -10.78
C LYS A 181 7.80 10.02 -10.71
N PHE A 182 7.63 8.70 -10.77
CA PHE A 182 8.76 7.76 -10.85
C PHE A 182 9.59 8.01 -12.11
N GLN A 183 8.97 8.16 -13.27
CA GLN A 183 9.67 8.46 -14.52
C GLN A 183 10.43 9.79 -14.45
N GLU A 184 9.80 10.85 -13.91
CA GLU A 184 10.43 12.16 -13.72
C GLU A 184 11.69 12.06 -12.84
N LEU A 185 11.64 11.28 -11.74
CA LEU A 185 12.78 11.07 -10.86
C LEU A 185 13.88 10.24 -11.56
N VAL A 186 13.52 9.21 -12.30
CA VAL A 186 14.47 8.40 -13.08
C VAL A 186 15.20 9.26 -14.11
N GLU A 187 14.53 10.19 -14.80
CA GLU A 187 15.17 11.13 -15.73
C GLU A 187 16.25 11.99 -15.07
N ILE A 188 16.06 12.38 -13.79
CA ILE A 188 17.11 13.11 -13.05
C ILE A 188 18.33 12.23 -12.87
N PHE A 189 18.16 10.96 -12.51
CA PHE A 189 19.25 10.01 -12.37
C PHE A 189 19.92 9.68 -13.72
N GLU A 190 19.18 9.70 -14.84
CA GLU A 190 19.75 9.54 -16.18
C GLU A 190 20.76 10.66 -16.50
N LYS A 191 20.41 11.90 -16.17
CA LYS A 191 21.28 13.08 -16.40
C LYS A 191 22.55 13.03 -15.55
N LYS A 192 22.55 12.34 -14.40
CA LYS A 192 23.73 12.18 -13.51
C LYS A 192 24.78 11.18 -14.03
N ARG A 193 24.46 10.37 -15.05
CA ARG A 193 25.39 9.43 -15.71
C ARG A 193 26.03 8.40 -14.77
N TYR A 194 25.37 8.01 -13.69
CA TYR A 194 25.83 6.95 -12.82
C TYR A 194 25.79 5.58 -13.51
N ASP A 195 26.72 4.67 -13.15
CA ASP A 195 26.56 3.24 -13.48
C ASP A 195 25.42 2.69 -12.64
N LYS A 196 24.26 2.48 -13.26
CA LYS A 196 23.03 2.15 -12.55
C LYS A 196 22.16 1.12 -13.24
N VAL A 197 21.36 0.43 -12.43
CA VAL A 197 20.21 -0.35 -12.86
C VAL A 197 18.93 0.28 -12.28
N VAL A 198 17.93 0.49 -13.13
CA VAL A 198 16.63 0.99 -12.73
C VAL A 198 15.63 -0.14 -12.85
N LEU A 199 15.03 -0.54 -11.74
CA LEU A 199 14.03 -1.60 -11.67
C LEU A 199 12.68 -0.97 -11.29
N ASN A 200 11.78 -0.84 -12.28
CA ASN A 200 10.42 -0.43 -12.00
C ASN A 200 9.74 -1.52 -11.15
N THR A 201 9.56 -1.24 -9.86
CA THR A 201 8.92 -2.13 -8.91
C THR A 201 7.53 -1.66 -8.50
N ILE A 202 6.97 -0.64 -9.18
CA ILE A 202 5.56 -0.28 -9.06
C ILE A 202 4.73 -1.50 -9.47
N CYS A 203 3.75 -1.85 -8.63
CA CYS A 203 2.92 -3.02 -8.88
C CYS A 203 2.03 -2.79 -10.12
N SER A 204 1.91 -3.79 -10.99
CA SER A 204 1.04 -3.72 -12.18
C SER A 204 -0.41 -3.35 -11.83
N ALA A 205 -0.93 -3.88 -10.71
CA ALA A 205 -2.26 -3.51 -10.23
C ALA A 205 -2.36 -2.02 -9.81
N THR A 206 -1.26 -1.39 -9.39
CA THR A 206 -1.22 0.05 -9.11
C THR A 206 -1.22 0.86 -10.41
N GLU A 207 -0.40 0.46 -11.38
CA GLU A 207 -0.31 1.13 -12.68
C GLU A 207 -1.66 1.06 -13.42
N GLU A 208 -2.27 -0.12 -13.49
CA GLU A 208 -3.59 -0.33 -14.08
C GLU A 208 -4.65 0.57 -13.44
N ARG A 209 -4.71 0.64 -12.10
CA ARG A 209 -5.64 1.51 -11.38
C ARG A 209 -5.41 2.99 -11.67
N GLN A 210 -4.16 3.43 -11.72
CA GLN A 210 -3.84 4.83 -12.00
C GLN A 210 -4.26 5.22 -13.42
N MET A 211 -4.03 4.35 -14.40
CA MET A 211 -4.44 4.57 -15.78
C MET A 211 -5.95 4.60 -15.93
N GLU A 212 -6.66 3.60 -15.38
CA GLU A 212 -8.12 3.52 -15.46
C GLU A 212 -8.80 4.68 -14.72
N ALA A 213 -8.33 5.02 -13.51
CA ALA A 213 -8.86 6.15 -12.74
C ALA A 213 -8.71 7.48 -13.50
N ARG A 214 -7.56 7.70 -14.14
CA ARG A 214 -7.33 8.87 -14.97
C ARG A 214 -8.29 8.91 -16.17
N GLN A 215 -8.44 7.80 -16.88
CA GLN A 215 -9.33 7.72 -18.02
C GLN A 215 -10.77 8.06 -17.63
N ILE A 216 -11.29 7.46 -16.55
CA ILE A 216 -12.65 7.74 -16.07
C ILE A 216 -12.77 9.21 -15.64
N ALA A 217 -11.76 9.78 -14.98
CA ALA A 217 -11.78 11.16 -14.52
C ALA A 217 -11.82 12.17 -15.68
N CYS A 218 -11.24 11.84 -16.84
CA CYS A 218 -11.33 12.68 -18.04
C CYS A 218 -12.74 12.70 -18.67
N GLU A 219 -13.56 11.68 -18.40
CA GLU A 219 -14.91 11.52 -18.96
C GLU A 219 -16.01 11.92 -17.98
N ALA A 220 -15.70 11.98 -16.69
CA ALA A 220 -16.67 12.20 -15.62
C ALA A 220 -16.80 13.69 -15.24
N ASP A 221 -18.03 14.14 -14.95
CA ASP A 221 -18.31 15.43 -14.34
C ASP A 221 -18.02 15.45 -12.82
N THR A 222 -18.05 14.28 -12.22
CA THR A 222 -17.80 14.06 -10.79
C THR A 222 -17.06 12.76 -10.59
N MET A 223 -16.02 12.78 -9.74
CA MET A 223 -15.28 11.58 -9.35
C MET A 223 -15.44 11.29 -7.86
N ILE A 224 -15.64 10.03 -7.52
CA ILE A 224 -15.61 9.52 -6.15
C ILE A 224 -14.46 8.52 -6.03
N VAL A 225 -13.52 8.83 -5.14
CA VAL A 225 -12.37 7.98 -4.83
C VAL A 225 -12.57 7.42 -3.42
N ILE A 226 -12.74 6.10 -3.34
CA ILE A 226 -13.09 5.40 -2.09
C ILE A 226 -11.85 4.72 -1.50
N GLY A 227 -11.58 4.92 -0.20
CA GLY A 227 -10.56 4.16 0.54
C GLY A 227 -10.07 4.83 1.80
N GLY A 228 -9.24 4.11 2.55
CA GLY A 228 -8.70 4.56 3.82
C GLY A 228 -7.82 5.81 3.69
N ARG A 229 -7.90 6.70 4.67
CA ARG A 229 -7.16 7.98 4.66
C ARG A 229 -5.64 7.80 4.66
N HIS A 230 -5.16 6.70 5.24
CA HIS A 230 -3.74 6.36 5.32
C HIS A 230 -3.26 5.47 4.15
N SER A 231 -4.13 5.17 3.19
CA SER A 231 -3.78 4.37 2.01
C SER A 231 -3.04 5.22 0.97
N SER A 232 -1.74 4.96 0.81
CA SER A 232 -0.91 5.60 -0.22
C SER A 232 -1.51 5.44 -1.62
N ASN A 233 -1.97 4.22 -1.97
CA ASN A 233 -2.60 3.98 -3.26
C ASN A 233 -3.86 4.85 -3.46
N THR A 234 -4.74 4.97 -2.46
CA THR A 234 -5.96 5.78 -2.58
C THR A 234 -5.64 7.27 -2.70
N GLN A 235 -4.66 7.77 -1.95
CA GLN A 235 -4.19 9.15 -2.05
C GLN A 235 -3.68 9.47 -3.46
N LYS A 236 -2.90 8.56 -4.07
CA LYS A 236 -2.41 8.73 -5.44
C LYS A 236 -3.54 8.72 -6.48
N LEU A 237 -4.53 7.84 -6.31
CA LEU A 237 -5.72 7.85 -7.17
C LEU A 237 -6.48 9.19 -7.06
N TYR A 238 -6.66 9.69 -5.84
CA TYR A 238 -7.30 10.99 -5.63
C TYR A 238 -6.51 12.14 -6.30
N GLU A 239 -5.17 12.17 -6.12
CA GLU A 239 -4.32 13.18 -6.77
C GLU A 239 -4.46 13.15 -8.31
N ILE A 240 -4.54 11.95 -8.89
CA ILE A 240 -4.69 11.75 -10.34
C ILE A 240 -6.07 12.21 -10.80
N CYS A 241 -7.13 11.74 -10.16
CA CYS A 241 -8.50 12.12 -10.51
C CYS A 241 -8.73 13.63 -10.37
N ARG A 242 -8.21 14.24 -9.30
CA ARG A 242 -8.36 15.68 -9.04
C ARG A 242 -7.73 16.58 -10.10
N LYS A 243 -6.70 16.10 -10.79
CA LYS A 243 -6.07 16.83 -11.90
C LYS A 243 -6.94 16.89 -13.15
N GLU A 244 -7.73 15.84 -13.40
CA GLU A 244 -8.54 15.70 -14.59
C GLU A 244 -10.01 16.13 -14.35
N CYS A 245 -10.53 15.94 -13.12
CA CYS A 245 -11.90 16.27 -12.72
C CYS A 245 -11.91 17.15 -11.47
N GLU A 246 -12.34 18.39 -11.58
CA GLU A 246 -12.37 19.33 -10.46
C GLU A 246 -13.28 18.86 -9.32
N ASN A 247 -14.43 18.24 -9.65
CA ASN A 247 -15.38 17.70 -8.68
C ASN A 247 -14.99 16.29 -8.21
N THR A 248 -13.81 16.15 -7.60
CA THR A 248 -13.32 14.88 -7.07
C THR A 248 -13.49 14.82 -5.55
N TYR A 249 -14.19 13.78 -5.07
CA TYR A 249 -14.45 13.53 -3.66
C TYR A 249 -13.63 12.35 -3.18
N TYR A 250 -12.90 12.53 -2.07
CA TYR A 250 -12.24 11.45 -1.35
C TYR A 250 -13.11 11.06 -0.16
N ILE A 251 -13.51 9.81 -0.10
CA ILE A 251 -14.36 9.26 0.96
C ILE A 251 -13.80 7.92 1.43
N GLN A 252 -14.06 7.58 2.69
CA GLN A 252 -13.75 6.27 3.23
C GLN A 252 -14.98 5.37 3.22
N THR A 253 -16.14 5.93 3.59
CA THR A 253 -17.43 5.25 3.61
C THR A 253 -18.50 6.15 3.01
N LEU A 254 -19.71 5.63 2.86
CA LEU A 254 -20.86 6.40 2.39
C LEU A 254 -21.19 7.60 3.28
N VAL A 255 -20.95 7.50 4.59
CA VAL A 255 -21.22 8.59 5.54
C VAL A 255 -20.39 9.84 5.20
N ASP A 256 -19.17 9.68 4.71
CA ASP A 256 -18.34 10.81 4.28
C ASP A 256 -18.92 11.54 3.06
N LEU A 257 -19.64 10.83 2.20
CA LEU A 257 -20.29 11.40 1.02
C LEU A 257 -21.53 12.24 1.40
N ASP A 258 -22.31 11.77 2.37
CA ASP A 258 -23.52 12.45 2.82
C ASP A 258 -23.22 13.77 3.55
N THR A 259 -22.01 13.92 4.11
CA THR A 259 -21.59 15.17 4.78
C THR A 259 -21.02 16.23 3.84
N LYS A 260 -20.82 15.91 2.57
CA LYS A 260 -20.22 16.81 1.56
C LYS A 260 -21.31 17.38 0.64
N PRO A 261 -21.15 18.64 0.17
CA PRO A 261 -22.03 19.18 -0.87
C PRO A 261 -21.74 18.45 -2.19
N PHE A 262 -22.43 17.33 -2.36
CA PHE A 262 -22.26 16.47 -3.53
C PHE A 262 -23.14 16.98 -4.66
N GLN A 263 -22.54 17.43 -5.74
CA GLN A 263 -23.24 17.85 -6.95
C GLN A 263 -22.92 16.88 -8.08
N CYS A 264 -23.95 16.20 -8.54
CA CYS A 264 -23.88 15.32 -9.69
C CYS A 264 -24.53 15.94 -10.92
N ILE A 265 -23.75 16.16 -11.94
CA ILE A 265 -24.23 16.72 -13.22
C ILE A 265 -23.74 15.75 -14.31
N GLY A 266 -24.64 14.87 -14.79
CA GLY A 266 -24.36 14.00 -15.95
C GLY A 266 -23.62 12.70 -15.60
N CYS A 267 -22.29 12.63 -15.68
CA CYS A 267 -21.51 11.40 -15.51
C CYS A 267 -20.77 11.37 -14.16
N VAL A 268 -20.95 10.29 -13.38
CA VAL A 268 -20.19 10.04 -12.14
C VAL A 268 -19.25 8.86 -12.31
N GLY A 269 -17.97 9.11 -12.11
CA GLY A 269 -16.93 8.08 -12.03
C GLY A 269 -16.70 7.65 -10.59
N ILE A 270 -16.55 6.36 -10.35
CA ILE A 270 -16.22 5.76 -9.06
C ILE A 270 -14.97 4.91 -9.20
N THR A 271 -13.95 5.18 -8.40
CA THR A 271 -12.79 4.32 -8.24
C THR A 271 -12.49 4.06 -6.77
N ALA A 272 -11.72 3.03 -6.48
CA ALA A 272 -11.39 2.69 -5.10
C ALA A 272 -9.95 2.19 -4.96
N GLY A 273 -9.37 2.45 -3.78
CA GLY A 273 -8.06 1.97 -3.44
C GLY A 273 -7.97 0.46 -3.31
N ALA A 274 -6.75 -0.07 -3.45
CA ALA A 274 -6.43 -1.50 -3.39
C ALA A 274 -6.73 -2.16 -2.02
N SER A 275 -7.04 -1.38 -1.00
CA SER A 275 -7.42 -1.84 0.33
C SER A 275 -8.89 -1.56 0.68
N THR A 276 -9.73 -1.26 -0.32
CA THR A 276 -11.16 -0.97 -0.13
C THR A 276 -12.00 -2.22 -0.35
N PRO A 277 -12.80 -2.66 0.63
CA PRO A 277 -13.70 -3.79 0.48
C PRO A 277 -14.81 -3.54 -0.55
N ASN A 278 -15.20 -4.58 -1.28
CA ASN A 278 -16.22 -4.47 -2.34
C ASN A 278 -17.59 -4.02 -1.82
N ASN A 279 -18.00 -4.43 -0.62
CA ASN A 279 -19.26 -4.02 -0.02
C ASN A 279 -19.37 -2.49 0.12
N ILE A 280 -18.29 -1.80 0.47
CA ILE A 280 -18.27 -0.32 0.57
C ILE A 280 -18.43 0.29 -0.83
N ILE A 281 -17.79 -0.27 -1.84
CA ILE A 281 -17.89 0.21 -3.23
C ILE A 281 -19.31 0.05 -3.74
N GLU A 282 -19.92 -1.12 -3.52
CA GLU A 282 -21.30 -1.43 -3.91
C GLU A 282 -22.31 -0.52 -3.21
N GLU A 283 -22.12 -0.26 -1.92
CA GLU A 283 -22.96 0.65 -1.14
C GLU A 283 -22.93 2.06 -1.72
N VAL A 284 -21.77 2.63 -1.98
CA VAL A 284 -21.61 3.94 -2.60
C VAL A 284 -22.20 3.97 -4.00
N GLN A 285 -21.94 2.95 -4.82
CA GLN A 285 -22.50 2.83 -6.17
C GLN A 285 -24.01 2.82 -6.16
N LYS A 286 -24.63 2.01 -5.27
CA LYS A 286 -26.07 1.93 -5.13
C LYS A 286 -26.67 3.26 -4.69
N HIS A 287 -26.07 3.92 -3.73
CA HIS A 287 -26.52 5.22 -3.23
C HIS A 287 -26.47 6.29 -4.34
N VAL A 288 -25.37 6.36 -5.07
CA VAL A 288 -25.22 7.29 -6.20
C VAL A 288 -26.29 7.02 -7.25
N ARG A 289 -26.56 5.78 -7.63
CA ARG A 289 -27.61 5.43 -8.62
C ARG A 289 -29.03 5.78 -8.16
N ILE A 290 -29.32 5.74 -6.87
CA ILE A 290 -30.65 6.09 -6.33
C ILE A 290 -30.85 7.61 -6.27
N LYS A 291 -29.79 8.36 -5.93
CA LYS A 291 -29.87 9.84 -5.85
C LYS A 291 -29.83 10.53 -7.22
N PHE A 292 -29.52 9.77 -8.26
CA PHE A 292 -29.58 10.18 -9.65
C PHE A 292 -30.88 9.73 -10.32
#